data_3f7e0aa4b75de816f4eaaa05903f20e8
#
_entry.id   3f7e0aa4b75de816f4eaaa05903f20e8
#
_cell.length_a   1.000
_cell.length_b   1.000
_cell.length_c   1.000
_cell.angle_alpha   90.00
_cell.angle_beta   90.00
_cell.angle_gamma   90.00
#
_symmetry.space_group_name_H-M   'P 1'
#
loop_
_entity.id
_entity.type
_entity.pdbx_description
1 polymer ?
#
loop_
_entity_poly.entity_id
_entity_poly.type
_entity_poly.pdbx_seq_one_letter_code
_entity_poly.pdbx_strand_id
1 'polypeptide(L)'
;MQDHTTSVPVHRMVHHIRKSSVRNIQSVPWCCRDWHGNTPQHQSPVFSKIKTDFYVIKGILENLLDYLGLKNRYSFTLSTEENLHPGISADIILDRQKVGFIGRVHPKLEKDEIYVLELSIDKLNVKTKQVKFKPASKLPSITKDLAFIVDKNVTSEEVEKLIKKSGSRMLTNIEVFDVYTGENVESNKKSIAYKLTFSDASKTLTDEEVMNVFNKIIDDVTSKMDAKLRNM
;
A
#
# COMPACT_ATOMS: atom_id res chain seq x y z
N MET A 1 47.82 -5.78 -3.45
CA MET A 1 46.70 -6.59 -3.04
C MET A 1 45.46 -5.91 -3.57
N GLN A 2 44.92 -6.40 -4.68
CA GLN A 2 43.75 -5.83 -5.36
C GLN A 2 42.51 -6.61 -4.89
N ASP A 3 41.61 -5.95 -4.17
CA ASP A 3 40.32 -6.52 -3.82
C ASP A 3 39.43 -6.59 -5.07
N HIS A 4 39.27 -7.77 -5.60
CA HIS A 4 38.26 -8.08 -6.61
C HIS A 4 36.94 -8.37 -5.92
N THR A 5 36.17 -7.34 -5.58
CA THR A 5 34.75 -7.47 -5.32
C THR A 5 34.04 -7.67 -6.65
N THR A 6 33.83 -8.90 -7.04
CA THR A 6 32.98 -9.27 -8.18
C THR A 6 31.51 -8.99 -7.79
N SER A 7 31.05 -7.77 -8.03
CA SER A 7 29.62 -7.46 -8.03
C SER A 7 28.95 -8.24 -9.17
N VAL A 8 28.11 -9.20 -8.84
CA VAL A 8 27.28 -9.90 -9.84
C VAL A 8 26.34 -8.86 -10.47
N PRO A 9 26.39 -8.66 -11.81
CA PRO A 9 25.57 -7.64 -12.43
C PRO A 9 24.09 -7.97 -12.23
N VAL A 10 23.30 -6.99 -11.81
CA VAL A 10 21.83 -7.07 -11.57
C VAL A 10 21.10 -7.71 -12.76
N HIS A 11 21.61 -7.55 -13.97
CA HIS A 11 21.11 -8.19 -15.19
C HIS A 11 21.10 -9.74 -15.14
N ARG A 12 22.00 -10.35 -14.38
CA ARG A 12 22.08 -11.81 -14.23
C ARG A 12 21.07 -12.33 -13.20
N MET A 13 20.72 -11.48 -12.25
CA MET A 13 19.78 -11.80 -11.18
C MET A 13 18.33 -11.84 -11.70
N VAL A 14 17.95 -10.92 -12.59
CA VAL A 14 16.64 -10.91 -13.27
C VAL A 14 16.46 -12.17 -14.14
N HIS A 15 17.52 -12.68 -14.76
CA HIS A 15 17.49 -13.94 -15.54
C HIS A 15 17.31 -15.20 -14.68
N HIS A 16 17.71 -15.19 -13.41
CA HIS A 16 17.54 -16.35 -12.52
C HIS A 16 16.13 -16.46 -11.95
N ILE A 17 15.46 -15.33 -11.73
CA ILE A 17 14.05 -15.29 -11.32
C ILE A 17 13.12 -15.76 -12.46
N ARG A 18 13.58 -15.66 -13.71
CA ARG A 18 12.81 -15.98 -14.93
C ARG A 18 12.78 -17.46 -15.35
N LYS A 19 13.40 -18.38 -14.66
CA LYS A 19 13.55 -19.75 -15.19
C LYS A 19 12.29 -20.61 -15.21
N SER A 20 11.13 -20.11 -14.80
CA SER A 20 9.92 -20.95 -14.79
C SER A 20 8.71 -20.49 -15.60
N SER A 21 8.76 -19.46 -16.37
CA SER A 21 7.68 -19.15 -17.35
C SER A 21 7.79 -17.75 -17.92
N VAL A 22 8.47 -17.57 -19.05
CA VAL A 22 8.01 -16.52 -19.99
C VAL A 22 8.63 -16.73 -21.36
N ARG A 23 7.80 -17.07 -22.32
CA ARG A 23 8.08 -16.78 -23.73
C ARG A 23 7.66 -15.32 -23.98
N ASN A 24 8.58 -14.51 -24.51
CA ASN A 24 8.37 -13.15 -24.99
C ASN A 24 7.93 -12.10 -23.97
N ILE A 25 8.90 -11.55 -23.24
CA ILE A 25 8.79 -10.18 -22.76
C ILE A 25 9.98 -9.41 -23.33
N GLN A 26 9.71 -8.48 -24.25
CA GLN A 26 10.63 -7.42 -24.53
C GLN A 26 10.83 -6.65 -23.22
N SER A 27 12.03 -6.74 -22.67
CA SER A 27 12.44 -6.05 -21.46
C SER A 27 12.32 -4.54 -21.73
N VAL A 28 11.35 -3.90 -21.11
CA VAL A 28 11.35 -2.45 -20.98
C VAL A 28 12.51 -2.10 -20.06
N PRO A 29 13.52 -1.34 -20.50
CA PRO A 29 14.71 -1.04 -19.70
C PRO A 29 14.44 0.08 -18.68
N TRP A 30 13.33 0.03 -17.97
CA TRP A 30 12.92 1.00 -16.95
C TRP A 30 13.01 0.40 -15.56
N CYS A 31 14.10 -0.26 -15.26
CA CYS A 31 14.21 -0.79 -13.93
C CYS A 31 15.62 -0.67 -13.38
N CYS A 32 15.71 -0.06 -12.26
CA CYS A 32 16.70 -0.28 -11.21
C CYS A 32 18.12 0.24 -11.38
N ARG A 33 18.51 0.91 -12.47
CA ARG A 33 19.87 1.42 -12.54
C ARG A 33 20.11 2.74 -11.83
N ASP A 34 19.06 3.55 -11.56
CA ASP A 34 19.21 4.92 -11.05
C ASP A 34 18.74 5.13 -9.60
N TRP A 35 18.44 4.04 -8.88
CA TRP A 35 17.99 4.11 -7.48
C TRP A 35 19.06 3.77 -6.46
N HIS A 36 20.32 3.73 -6.89
CA HIS A 36 21.47 3.81 -6.01
C HIS A 36 21.80 5.28 -5.77
N GLY A 37 21.14 5.92 -4.84
CA GLY A 37 21.61 7.09 -4.10
C GLY A 37 22.05 8.35 -4.84
N ASN A 38 22.07 8.41 -6.18
CA ASN A 38 22.47 9.57 -6.95
C ASN A 38 21.43 9.87 -8.04
N THR A 39 20.38 10.58 -7.67
CA THR A 39 19.59 11.31 -8.66
C THR A 39 20.40 12.46 -9.22
N PRO A 40 20.40 12.73 -10.55
CA PRO A 40 21.00 13.93 -11.09
C PRO A 40 20.40 15.16 -10.43
N GLN A 41 21.25 16.07 -10.00
CA GLN A 41 20.88 17.36 -9.43
C GLN A 41 20.12 18.21 -10.45
N HIS A 42 18.83 18.00 -10.63
CA HIS A 42 17.94 19.08 -11.03
C HIS A 42 17.48 19.77 -9.74
N GLN A 43 18.00 20.94 -9.53
CA GLN A 43 17.74 21.81 -8.40
C GLN A 43 16.26 22.15 -8.30
N SER A 44 15.56 21.36 -7.52
CA SER A 44 14.26 21.72 -6.96
C SER A 44 14.41 21.60 -5.44
N PRO A 45 14.20 22.67 -4.67
CA PRO A 45 14.61 22.74 -3.25
C PRO A 45 13.75 21.95 -2.27
N VAL A 46 12.94 20.97 -2.73
CA VAL A 46 11.93 20.27 -1.90
C VAL A 46 12.10 18.74 -1.87
N PHE A 47 13.06 18.17 -2.59
CA PHE A 47 13.28 16.73 -2.46
C PHE A 47 14.22 16.41 -1.29
N SER A 48 13.65 16.21 -0.11
CA SER A 48 14.32 15.46 0.95
C SER A 48 14.73 14.10 0.38
N LYS A 49 15.97 13.65 0.62
CA LYS A 49 16.43 12.31 0.25
C LYS A 49 15.61 11.28 1.05
N ILE A 50 14.51 10.84 0.49
CA ILE A 50 13.68 9.79 1.10
C ILE A 50 14.41 8.47 0.84
N LYS A 51 14.76 7.77 1.90
CA LYS A 51 15.30 6.40 1.79
C LYS A 51 14.23 5.52 1.14
N THR A 52 14.60 4.84 0.07
CA THR A 52 13.70 3.88 -0.59
C THR A 52 13.40 2.73 0.37
N ASP A 53 12.14 2.44 0.53
CA ASP A 53 11.64 1.32 1.30
C ASP A 53 10.52 0.57 0.54
N PHE A 54 9.94 -0.43 1.18
CA PHE A 54 8.82 -1.19 0.64
C PHE A 54 7.61 -0.31 0.31
N TYR A 55 7.32 0.70 1.13
CA TYR A 55 6.15 1.54 0.95
C TYR A 55 6.31 2.52 -0.22
N VAL A 56 7.53 2.96 -0.52
CA VAL A 56 7.82 3.79 -1.68
C VAL A 56 7.48 3.04 -2.97
N ILE A 57 7.98 1.81 -3.13
CA ILE A 57 7.70 1.03 -4.35
C ILE A 57 6.23 0.57 -4.40
N LYS A 58 5.62 0.28 -3.24
CA LYS A 58 4.19 0.00 -3.13
C LYS A 58 3.35 1.19 -3.60
N GLY A 59 3.68 2.41 -3.17
CA GLY A 59 3.00 3.63 -3.61
C GLY A 59 3.12 3.88 -5.12
N ILE A 60 4.28 3.61 -5.72
CA ILE A 60 4.46 3.67 -7.18
C ILE A 60 3.53 2.68 -7.89
N LEU A 61 3.46 1.45 -7.39
CA LEU A 61 2.56 0.43 -7.92
C LEU A 61 1.08 0.84 -7.80
N GLU A 62 0.67 1.32 -6.64
CA GLU A 62 -0.71 1.78 -6.40
C GLU A 62 -1.09 2.92 -7.35
N ASN A 63 -0.20 3.90 -7.52
CA ASN A 63 -0.41 4.98 -8.49
C ASN A 63 -0.53 4.46 -9.93
N LEU A 64 0.30 3.48 -10.32
CA LEU A 64 0.21 2.86 -11.65
C LEU A 64 -1.13 2.14 -11.84
N LEU A 65 -1.55 1.33 -10.87
CA LEU A 65 -2.82 0.59 -10.95
C LEU A 65 -4.02 1.54 -10.95
N ASP A 66 -3.97 2.61 -10.17
CA ASP A 66 -5.01 3.65 -10.15
C ASP A 66 -5.08 4.42 -11.48
N TYR A 67 -3.92 4.74 -12.08
CA TYR A 67 -3.84 5.35 -13.42
C TYR A 67 -4.44 4.45 -14.50
N LEU A 68 -4.25 3.13 -14.38
CA LEU A 68 -4.85 2.14 -15.27
C LEU A 68 -6.36 1.93 -15.01
N GLY A 69 -6.97 2.66 -14.09
CA GLY A 69 -8.40 2.56 -13.75
C GLY A 69 -8.76 1.32 -12.93
N LEU A 70 -7.79 0.73 -12.24
CA LEU A 70 -7.96 -0.49 -11.44
C LEU A 70 -8.18 -0.20 -9.94
N LYS A 71 -8.40 1.06 -9.57
CA LYS A 71 -8.65 1.50 -8.20
C LYS A 71 -9.71 0.66 -7.49
N ASN A 72 -9.45 0.25 -6.26
CA ASN A 72 -10.31 -0.61 -5.43
C ASN A 72 -10.57 -2.03 -5.99
N ARG A 73 -9.76 -2.51 -6.93
CA ARG A 73 -9.87 -3.86 -7.50
C ARG A 73 -8.69 -4.75 -7.11
N TYR A 74 -7.61 -4.18 -6.64
CA TYR A 74 -6.42 -4.89 -6.20
C TYR A 74 -6.33 -4.96 -4.67
N SER A 75 -5.63 -5.96 -4.20
CA SER A 75 -5.26 -6.16 -2.80
C SER A 75 -3.89 -6.79 -2.71
N PHE A 76 -3.32 -6.77 -1.52
CA PHE A 76 -2.01 -7.35 -1.24
C PHE A 76 -2.15 -8.50 -0.26
N THR A 77 -1.45 -9.60 -0.53
CA THR A 77 -1.37 -10.75 0.37
C THR A 77 0.10 -11.08 0.63
N LEU A 78 0.39 -11.74 1.74
CA LEU A 78 1.76 -12.16 2.03
C LEU A 78 2.30 -13.02 0.89
N SER A 79 3.51 -12.72 0.41
CA SER A 79 4.14 -13.47 -0.66
C SER A 79 4.88 -14.69 -0.12
N THR A 80 4.87 -15.77 -0.90
CA THR A 80 5.63 -16.99 -0.64
C THR A 80 6.80 -17.18 -1.60
N GLU A 81 7.19 -16.12 -2.33
CA GLU A 81 8.32 -16.16 -3.27
C GLU A 81 9.65 -16.33 -2.53
N GLU A 82 10.35 -17.42 -2.81
CA GLU A 82 11.60 -17.81 -2.11
C GLU A 82 12.74 -16.79 -2.26
N ASN A 83 12.74 -16.03 -3.36
CA ASN A 83 13.76 -15.03 -3.66
C ASN A 83 13.50 -13.68 -2.99
N LEU A 84 12.39 -13.54 -2.29
CA LEU A 84 12.01 -12.32 -1.57
C LEU A 84 12.18 -12.48 -0.06
N HIS A 85 12.33 -11.35 0.61
CA HIS A 85 12.39 -11.31 2.06
C HIS A 85 11.02 -11.71 2.65
N PRO A 86 10.95 -12.72 3.55
CA PRO A 86 9.69 -13.30 4.00
C PRO A 86 8.78 -12.33 4.76
N GLY A 87 9.34 -11.26 5.35
CA GLY A 87 8.57 -10.25 6.07
C GLY A 87 8.42 -8.91 5.34
N ILE A 88 9.00 -8.76 4.13
CA ILE A 88 8.97 -7.52 3.35
C ILE A 88 8.65 -7.88 1.89
N SER A 89 7.55 -8.57 1.69
CA SER A 89 7.09 -8.99 0.37
C SER A 89 5.58 -9.18 0.35
N ALA A 90 4.97 -8.95 -0.81
CA ALA A 90 3.54 -9.14 -1.01
C ALA A 90 3.25 -9.60 -2.44
N ASP A 91 2.27 -10.48 -2.57
CA ASP A 91 1.65 -10.81 -3.84
C ASP A 91 0.59 -9.78 -4.19
N ILE A 92 0.52 -9.40 -5.45
CA ILE A 92 -0.44 -8.45 -5.98
C ILE A 92 -1.61 -9.24 -6.53
N ILE A 93 -2.77 -9.07 -5.93
CA ILE A 93 -4.01 -9.75 -6.31
C ILE A 93 -4.93 -8.75 -6.98
N LEU A 94 -5.31 -9.00 -8.22
CA LEU A 94 -6.28 -8.22 -8.99
C LEU A 94 -7.48 -9.11 -9.31
N ASP A 95 -8.69 -8.69 -8.94
CA ASP A 95 -9.93 -9.45 -9.15
C ASP A 95 -9.81 -10.93 -8.71
N ARG A 96 -9.18 -11.19 -7.57
CA ARG A 96 -8.91 -12.52 -7.00
C ARG A 96 -7.85 -13.36 -7.72
N GLN A 97 -7.13 -12.79 -8.68
CA GLN A 97 -6.05 -13.46 -9.40
C GLN A 97 -4.70 -12.82 -9.06
N LYS A 98 -3.68 -13.64 -8.80
CA LYS A 98 -2.30 -13.15 -8.66
C LYS A 98 -1.81 -12.64 -10.00
N VAL A 99 -1.46 -11.35 -10.04
CA VAL A 99 -0.95 -10.66 -11.23
C VAL A 99 0.53 -10.30 -11.13
N GLY A 100 1.11 -10.46 -9.97
CA GLY A 100 2.52 -10.17 -9.75
C GLY A 100 2.90 -10.22 -8.29
N PHE A 101 4.07 -9.70 -7.99
CA PHE A 101 4.58 -9.56 -6.63
C PHE A 101 5.43 -8.30 -6.48
N ILE A 102 5.62 -7.89 -5.23
CA ILE A 102 6.46 -6.77 -4.82
C ILE A 102 7.21 -7.15 -3.56
N GLY A 103 8.46 -6.74 -3.41
CA GLY A 103 9.18 -7.03 -2.18
C GLY A 103 10.66 -6.67 -2.21
N ARG A 104 11.28 -6.82 -1.06
CA ARG A 104 12.74 -6.75 -0.92
C ARG A 104 13.34 -8.09 -1.37
N VAL A 105 14.44 -8.03 -2.11
CA VAL A 105 15.24 -9.22 -2.45
C VAL A 105 15.74 -9.90 -1.17
N HIS A 106 15.75 -11.22 -1.17
CA HIS A 106 16.18 -11.98 0.00
C HIS A 106 17.64 -11.68 0.37
N PRO A 107 17.98 -11.40 1.64
CA PRO A 107 19.33 -11.04 2.09
C PRO A 107 20.41 -12.11 1.81
N LYS A 108 20.00 -13.35 1.54
CA LYS A 108 20.92 -14.43 1.09
C LYS A 108 21.38 -14.24 -0.36
N LEU A 109 20.62 -13.55 -1.19
CA LEU A 109 20.92 -13.31 -2.60
C LEU A 109 21.63 -11.98 -2.78
N GLU A 110 21.23 -10.95 -2.01
CA GLU A 110 21.80 -9.63 -2.08
C GLU A 110 21.79 -8.97 -0.68
N LYS A 111 22.92 -8.43 -0.27
CA LYS A 111 23.08 -7.76 1.03
C LYS A 111 22.45 -6.37 1.04
N ASP A 112 22.51 -5.69 -0.10
CA ASP A 112 21.92 -4.38 -0.25
C ASP A 112 20.40 -4.44 -0.20
N GLU A 113 19.78 -3.35 0.25
CA GLU A 113 18.33 -3.22 0.28
C GLU A 113 17.78 -2.94 -1.12
N ILE A 114 17.60 -3.99 -1.92
CA ILE A 114 17.01 -3.89 -3.25
C ILE A 114 15.54 -4.29 -3.20
N TYR A 115 14.69 -3.45 -3.76
CA TYR A 115 13.26 -3.68 -3.89
C TYR A 115 12.90 -3.97 -5.35
N VAL A 116 12.07 -4.96 -5.55
CA VAL A 116 11.64 -5.41 -6.89
C VAL A 116 10.12 -5.44 -7.00
N LEU A 117 9.66 -5.21 -8.22
CA LEU A 117 8.26 -5.30 -8.62
C LEU A 117 8.18 -6.09 -9.92
N GLU A 118 7.33 -7.11 -9.96
CA GLU A 118 6.98 -7.84 -11.18
C GLU A 118 5.47 -7.83 -11.40
N LEU A 119 5.06 -7.53 -12.64
CA LEU A 119 3.66 -7.53 -13.06
C LEU A 119 3.50 -8.32 -14.36
N SER A 120 2.50 -9.18 -14.41
CA SER A 120 2.08 -9.86 -15.64
C SER A 120 1.13 -8.96 -16.42
N ILE A 121 1.63 -8.38 -17.50
CA ILE A 121 0.86 -7.44 -18.34
C ILE A 121 -0.38 -8.11 -18.95
N ASP A 122 -0.27 -9.38 -19.35
CA ASP A 122 -1.39 -10.12 -19.92
C ASP A 122 -2.56 -10.24 -18.94
N LYS A 123 -2.26 -10.36 -17.64
CA LYS A 123 -3.26 -10.43 -16.57
C LYS A 123 -3.83 -9.05 -16.20
N LEU A 124 -3.16 -7.97 -16.58
CA LEU A 124 -3.66 -6.61 -16.39
C LEU A 124 -4.65 -6.18 -17.48
N ASN A 125 -4.77 -6.96 -18.57
CA ASN A 125 -5.72 -6.70 -19.64
C ASN A 125 -7.15 -7.03 -19.22
N VAL A 126 -7.60 -6.37 -18.16
CA VAL A 126 -8.96 -6.47 -17.65
C VAL A 126 -9.79 -5.32 -18.21
N LYS A 127 -11.08 -5.59 -18.46
CA LYS A 127 -12.01 -4.54 -18.87
C LYS A 127 -12.00 -3.42 -17.85
N THR A 128 -11.47 -2.28 -18.20
CA THR A 128 -11.53 -1.09 -17.36
C THR A 128 -12.98 -0.61 -17.28
N LYS A 129 -13.46 -0.32 -16.09
CA LYS A 129 -14.76 0.33 -15.95
C LYS A 129 -14.66 1.72 -16.53
N GLN A 130 -15.62 2.12 -17.38
CA GLN A 130 -15.71 3.49 -17.84
C GLN A 130 -15.71 4.42 -16.62
N VAL A 131 -14.78 5.36 -16.61
CA VAL A 131 -14.74 6.40 -15.60
C VAL A 131 -15.95 7.29 -15.81
N LYS A 132 -16.97 7.15 -14.96
CA LYS A 132 -18.09 8.06 -14.95
C LYS A 132 -17.67 9.33 -14.23
N PHE A 133 -17.73 10.45 -14.91
CA PHE A 133 -17.53 11.74 -14.28
C PHE A 133 -18.54 11.91 -13.12
N LYS A 134 -18.00 12.14 -11.92
CA LYS A 134 -18.78 12.56 -10.77
C LYS A 134 -18.39 14.00 -10.46
N PRO A 135 -19.30 14.96 -10.56
CA PRO A 135 -18.98 16.32 -10.16
C PRO A 135 -18.56 16.35 -8.71
N ALA A 136 -17.55 17.16 -8.39
CA ALA A 136 -17.15 17.37 -7.01
C ALA A 136 -18.33 17.95 -6.22
N SER A 137 -18.56 17.40 -5.02
CA SER A 137 -19.58 17.96 -4.14
C SER A 137 -19.21 19.41 -3.79
N LYS A 138 -20.18 20.32 -3.91
CA LYS A 138 -20.03 21.71 -3.43
C LYS A 138 -20.33 21.83 -1.95
N LEU A 139 -20.86 20.77 -1.33
CA LEU A 139 -21.20 20.75 0.08
C LEU A 139 -19.97 20.42 0.94
N PRO A 140 -19.84 21.02 2.13
CA PRO A 140 -18.72 20.80 3.01
C PRO A 140 -18.66 19.34 3.47
N SER A 141 -17.45 18.81 3.63
CA SER A 141 -17.20 17.52 4.26
C SER A 141 -16.79 17.72 5.72
N ILE A 142 -17.10 16.73 6.54
CA ILE A 142 -16.67 16.66 7.95
C ILE A 142 -15.58 15.60 8.05
N THR A 143 -14.46 15.94 8.68
CA THR A 143 -13.37 15.00 8.95
C THR A 143 -13.33 14.66 10.44
N LYS A 144 -13.09 13.39 10.75
CA LYS A 144 -12.86 12.90 12.10
C LYS A 144 -11.63 11.99 12.09
N ASP A 145 -10.79 12.16 13.09
CA ASP A 145 -9.60 11.33 13.28
C ASP A 145 -9.88 10.33 14.42
N LEU A 146 -9.36 9.13 14.28
CA LEU A 146 -9.42 8.11 15.31
C LEU A 146 -8.20 7.19 15.22
N ALA A 147 -7.82 6.58 16.33
CA ALA A 147 -6.72 5.62 16.36
C ALA A 147 -7.16 4.34 17.07
N PHE A 148 -6.85 3.19 16.47
CA PHE A 148 -7.09 1.89 17.06
C PHE A 148 -5.76 1.21 17.44
N ILE A 149 -5.72 0.63 18.62
CA ILE A 149 -4.67 -0.30 19.04
C ILE A 149 -5.14 -1.69 18.66
N VAL A 150 -4.40 -2.35 17.76
CA VAL A 150 -4.70 -3.69 17.23
C VAL A 150 -3.46 -4.58 17.35
N ASP A 151 -3.65 -5.89 17.23
CA ASP A 151 -2.52 -6.82 17.18
C ASP A 151 -1.63 -6.55 15.95
N LYS A 152 -0.32 -6.80 16.08
CA LYS A 152 0.63 -6.57 14.97
C LYS A 152 0.28 -7.32 13.70
N ASN A 153 -0.35 -8.49 13.80
CA ASN A 153 -0.74 -9.32 12.67
C ASN A 153 -1.93 -8.77 11.89
N VAL A 154 -2.77 -7.95 12.53
CA VAL A 154 -3.92 -7.30 11.87
C VAL A 154 -3.42 -6.29 10.87
N THR A 155 -3.84 -6.40 9.62
CA THR A 155 -3.46 -5.47 8.56
C THR A 155 -4.33 -4.22 8.58
N SER A 156 -3.82 -3.07 8.10
CA SER A 156 -4.63 -1.86 7.95
C SER A 156 -5.80 -2.08 6.99
N GLU A 157 -5.60 -2.92 5.96
CA GLU A 157 -6.64 -3.26 4.99
C GLU A 157 -7.85 -3.97 5.63
N GLU A 158 -7.62 -4.86 6.59
CA GLU A 158 -8.70 -5.54 7.32
C GLU A 158 -9.51 -4.55 8.15
N VAL A 159 -8.83 -3.63 8.85
CA VAL A 159 -9.49 -2.56 9.61
C VAL A 159 -10.27 -1.63 8.68
N GLU A 160 -9.67 -1.20 7.56
CA GLU A 160 -10.35 -0.36 6.58
C GLU A 160 -11.59 -1.02 5.96
N LYS A 161 -11.53 -2.31 5.66
CA LYS A 161 -12.69 -3.07 5.16
C LYS A 161 -13.85 -3.03 6.15
N LEU A 162 -13.53 -3.15 7.44
CA LEU A 162 -14.54 -3.09 8.48
C LEU A 162 -15.09 -1.67 8.65
N ILE A 163 -14.22 -0.66 8.67
CA ILE A 163 -14.62 0.75 8.71
C ILE A 163 -15.53 1.09 7.51
N LYS A 164 -15.16 0.68 6.29
CA LYS A 164 -15.99 0.87 5.08
C LYS A 164 -17.36 0.22 5.19
N LYS A 165 -17.42 -0.98 5.78
CA LYS A 165 -18.69 -1.70 5.97
C LYS A 165 -19.60 -0.99 6.97
N SER A 166 -19.05 -0.43 8.05
CA SER A 166 -19.80 0.24 9.12
C SER A 166 -20.11 1.70 8.80
N GLY A 167 -19.26 2.34 7.98
CA GLY A 167 -19.29 3.79 7.73
C GLY A 167 -20.43 4.31 6.85
N SER A 168 -21.30 3.44 6.37
CA SER A 168 -22.43 3.81 5.50
C SER A 168 -22.01 4.55 4.22
N ARG A 169 -22.99 5.12 3.48
CA ARG A 169 -22.73 5.92 2.27
C ARG A 169 -22.13 7.29 2.55
N MET A 170 -22.19 7.77 3.78
CA MET A 170 -21.65 9.07 4.18
C MET A 170 -20.14 9.06 4.29
N LEU A 171 -19.52 7.91 4.56
CA LEU A 171 -18.07 7.76 4.61
C LEU A 171 -17.51 7.68 3.18
N THR A 172 -16.84 8.74 2.75
CA THR A 172 -16.35 8.90 1.37
C THR A 172 -14.86 8.62 1.23
N ASN A 173 -14.07 8.84 2.28
CA ASN A 173 -12.64 8.57 2.27
C ASN A 173 -12.16 8.03 3.61
N ILE A 174 -11.17 7.14 3.55
CA ILE A 174 -10.43 6.62 4.70
C ILE A 174 -8.95 6.75 4.33
N GLU A 175 -8.18 7.35 5.21
CA GLU A 175 -6.75 7.55 5.03
C GLU A 175 -6.01 7.13 6.31
N VAL A 176 -5.03 6.25 6.18
CA VAL A 176 -4.09 5.95 7.28
C VAL A 176 -3.03 7.05 7.27
N PHE A 177 -2.89 7.78 8.36
CA PHE A 177 -1.91 8.84 8.45
C PHE A 177 -0.79 8.58 9.45
N ASP A 178 -0.99 7.63 10.38
CA ASP A 178 0.06 7.23 11.32
C ASP A 178 -0.03 5.75 11.71
N VAL A 179 1.14 5.11 11.89
CA VAL A 179 1.27 3.75 12.44
C VAL A 179 2.36 3.78 13.49
N TYR A 180 1.98 3.63 14.74
CA TYR A 180 2.89 3.73 15.88
C TYR A 180 3.09 2.38 16.58
N THR A 181 4.36 2.06 16.82
CA THR A 181 4.81 0.89 17.59
C THR A 181 5.87 1.35 18.59
N GLY A 182 5.47 1.83 19.76
CA GLY A 182 6.40 2.41 20.73
C GLY A 182 6.01 2.09 22.17
N GLU A 183 6.66 2.76 23.13
CA GLU A 183 6.60 2.46 24.56
C GLU A 183 5.18 2.48 25.18
N ASN A 184 4.25 3.21 24.56
CA ASN A 184 2.87 3.30 25.05
C ASN A 184 1.91 2.28 24.43
N VAL A 185 2.43 1.31 23.68
CA VAL A 185 1.67 0.23 23.05
C VAL A 185 2.29 -1.09 23.43
N GLU A 186 1.47 -2.08 23.82
CA GLU A 186 1.93 -3.43 24.17
C GLU A 186 2.85 -3.99 23.05
N SER A 187 3.89 -4.74 23.42
CA SER A 187 4.93 -5.20 22.48
C SER A 187 4.41 -6.04 21.30
N ASN A 188 3.24 -6.64 21.43
CA ASN A 188 2.55 -7.43 20.40
C ASN A 188 1.49 -6.64 19.64
N LYS A 189 1.28 -5.35 19.96
CA LYS A 189 0.27 -4.49 19.36
C LYS A 189 0.88 -3.33 18.59
N LYS A 190 0.08 -2.68 17.77
CA LYS A 190 0.37 -1.45 17.06
C LYS A 190 -0.84 -0.52 17.12
N SER A 191 -0.59 0.78 17.09
CA SER A 191 -1.62 1.79 16.93
C SER A 191 -1.67 2.24 15.48
N ILE A 192 -2.85 2.24 14.87
CA ILE A 192 -3.08 2.74 13.51
C ILE A 192 -4.05 3.90 13.59
N ALA A 193 -3.65 5.05 13.07
CA ALA A 193 -4.49 6.25 13.06
C ALA A 193 -5.10 6.48 11.68
N TYR A 194 -6.38 6.73 11.68
CA TYR A 194 -7.20 6.92 10.48
C TYR A 194 -7.85 8.30 10.48
N LYS A 195 -7.85 8.93 9.31
CA LYS A 195 -8.64 10.10 8.99
C LYS A 195 -9.85 9.66 8.18
N LEU A 196 -11.05 9.91 8.72
CA LEU A 196 -12.31 9.57 8.09
C LEU A 196 -12.96 10.85 7.54
N THR A 197 -13.32 10.84 6.27
CA THR A 197 -14.02 11.96 5.61
C THR A 197 -15.44 11.56 5.33
N PHE A 198 -16.38 12.35 5.86
CA PHE A 198 -17.81 12.17 5.67
C PHE A 198 -18.34 13.28 4.78
N SER A 199 -19.11 12.92 3.76
CA SER A 199 -19.83 13.87 2.91
C SER A 199 -21.04 13.23 2.25
N ASP A 200 -22.01 14.05 1.88
CA ASP A 200 -23.18 13.66 1.10
C ASP A 200 -23.29 14.59 -0.11
N ALA A 201 -23.67 14.05 -1.26
CA ALA A 201 -23.83 14.85 -2.48
C ALA A 201 -25.15 15.64 -2.51
N SER A 202 -26.11 15.28 -1.68
CA SER A 202 -27.48 15.83 -1.68
C SER A 202 -27.75 16.82 -0.56
N LYS A 203 -27.04 16.73 0.57
CA LYS A 203 -27.26 17.58 1.74
C LYS A 203 -25.98 17.83 2.53
N THR A 204 -25.97 18.92 3.29
CA THR A 204 -24.95 19.14 4.32
C THR A 204 -25.22 18.20 5.49
N LEU A 205 -24.19 17.46 5.92
CA LEU A 205 -24.27 16.56 7.06
C LEU A 205 -24.28 17.36 8.37
N THR A 206 -25.04 16.89 9.34
CA THR A 206 -25.00 17.42 10.72
C THR A 206 -23.95 16.66 11.53
N ASP A 207 -23.41 17.31 12.58
CA ASP A 207 -22.47 16.64 13.49
C ASP A 207 -23.10 15.42 14.17
N GLU A 208 -24.38 15.46 14.50
CA GLU A 208 -25.10 14.31 15.11
C GLU A 208 -25.15 13.11 14.16
N GLU A 209 -25.47 13.33 12.89
CA GLU A 209 -25.51 12.26 11.87
C GLU A 209 -24.13 11.61 11.72
N VAL A 210 -23.07 12.43 11.67
CA VAL A 210 -21.69 11.95 11.56
C VAL A 210 -21.28 11.19 12.83
N MET A 211 -21.58 11.71 14.02
CA MET A 211 -21.24 11.08 15.29
C MET A 211 -21.92 9.73 15.48
N ASN A 212 -23.16 9.56 15.03
CA ASN A 212 -23.84 8.27 15.08
C ASN A 212 -23.12 7.20 14.22
N VAL A 213 -22.69 7.58 13.01
CA VAL A 213 -21.92 6.66 12.15
C VAL A 213 -20.52 6.43 12.70
N PHE A 214 -19.89 7.46 13.23
CA PHE A 214 -18.56 7.39 13.82
C PHE A 214 -18.52 6.46 15.03
N ASN A 215 -19.47 6.58 15.95
CA ASN A 215 -19.60 5.70 17.11
C ASN A 215 -19.85 4.24 16.68
N LYS A 216 -20.72 4.03 15.69
CA LYS A 216 -20.95 2.69 15.12
C LYS A 216 -19.67 2.07 14.54
N ILE A 217 -18.82 2.87 13.88
CA ILE A 217 -17.52 2.40 13.37
C ILE A 217 -16.65 1.95 14.54
N ILE A 218 -16.58 2.75 15.61
CA ILE A 218 -15.79 2.43 16.80
C ILE A 218 -16.28 1.12 17.42
N ASP A 219 -17.59 0.98 17.65
CA ASP A 219 -18.20 -0.21 18.26
C ASP A 219 -17.96 -1.46 17.40
N ASP A 220 -18.11 -1.35 16.09
CA ASP A 220 -17.89 -2.47 15.17
C ASP A 220 -16.41 -2.91 15.12
N VAL A 221 -15.47 -1.98 15.12
CA VAL A 221 -14.04 -2.31 15.07
C VAL A 221 -13.58 -2.86 16.43
N THR A 222 -13.97 -2.25 17.52
CA THR A 222 -13.58 -2.72 18.87
C THR A 222 -14.14 -4.10 19.16
N SER A 223 -15.41 -4.37 18.80
CA SER A 223 -16.05 -5.66 19.08
C SER A 223 -15.56 -6.80 18.19
N LYS A 224 -15.24 -6.53 16.92
CA LYS A 224 -14.90 -7.59 15.95
C LYS A 224 -13.41 -7.88 15.81
N MET A 225 -12.54 -6.96 16.23
CA MET A 225 -11.09 -7.08 16.09
C MET A 225 -10.33 -7.04 17.42
N ASP A 226 -11.06 -7.09 18.55
CA ASP A 226 -10.47 -6.90 19.90
C ASP A 226 -9.57 -5.64 19.96
N ALA A 227 -9.96 -4.61 19.20
CA ALA A 227 -9.25 -3.37 19.12
C ALA A 227 -9.60 -2.45 20.28
N LYS A 228 -8.62 -1.68 20.75
CA LYS A 228 -8.86 -0.62 21.75
C LYS A 228 -8.80 0.73 21.08
N LEU A 229 -9.77 1.60 21.36
CA LEU A 229 -9.68 2.99 20.93
C LEU A 229 -8.56 3.67 21.73
N ARG A 230 -7.64 4.33 21.01
CA ARG A 230 -6.62 5.18 21.63
C ARG A 230 -7.18 6.59 21.75
N ASN A 231 -7.30 7.09 22.98
CA ASN A 231 -7.61 8.52 23.22
C ASN A 231 -6.42 9.35 22.71
N MET A 232 -6.71 10.25 21.78
CA MET A 232 -5.75 11.23 21.28
C MET A 232 -5.68 12.43 22.20
#